data_23a53d710869176ad5211d7013243f60
#
_entry.id   23a53d710869176ad5211d7013243f60
#
_cell.length_a   1.000
_cell.length_b   1.000
_cell.length_c   1.000
_cell.angle_alpha   90.00
_cell.angle_beta   90.00
_cell.angle_gamma   90.00
#
_symmetry.space_group_name_H-M   'P 1'
#
loop_
_entity.id
_entity.type
_entity.pdbx_description
1 polymer ?
#
loop_
_entity_poly.entity_id
_entity_poly.type
_entity_poly.pdbx_seq_one_letter_code
_entity_poly.pdbx_strand_id
1 'polypeptide(L)'
;HDQTEALTFADQVVVMHDGQIVQTGTPVELFEKPKHTFVGHFIGSPGMNIIPCEINNGTVTIKGKKIETSNSKISNSNFSKIELGVRPEFISFDKNGLPVKIMNVSNTGKNKIIETESDGGKIKLITKASEKIPEGSAFLTFKKNYTYVYGDNWIVE
;
A
#
# COMPACT_ATOMS: atom_id res chain seq x y z
N HIS A 1 -18.20 10.16 10.14
CA HIS A 1 -17.38 8.96 10.42
C HIS A 1 -17.76 7.76 9.57
N ASP A 2 -18.73 7.88 8.70
CA ASP A 2 -18.93 6.89 7.65
C ASP A 2 -18.09 7.28 6.43
N GLN A 3 -16.90 6.67 6.30
CA GLN A 3 -15.97 6.97 5.22
C GLN A 3 -16.55 6.59 3.83
N THR A 4 -17.37 5.54 3.75
CA THR A 4 -18.00 5.13 2.49
C THR A 4 -18.96 6.20 1.98
N GLU A 5 -19.76 6.77 2.86
CA GLU A 5 -20.68 7.85 2.53
C GLU A 5 -19.91 9.10 2.11
N ALA A 6 -18.91 9.52 2.88
CA ALA A 6 -18.07 10.66 2.56
C ALA A 6 -17.38 10.52 1.18
N LEU A 7 -16.84 9.35 0.87
CA LEU A 7 -16.17 9.09 -0.39
C LEU A 7 -17.12 8.97 -1.60
N THR A 8 -18.41 8.68 -1.35
CA THR A 8 -19.40 8.53 -2.44
C THR A 8 -20.01 9.87 -2.84
N PHE A 9 -20.25 10.76 -1.88
CA PHE A 9 -21.04 11.99 -2.13
C PHE A 9 -20.24 13.29 -2.08
N ALA A 10 -19.05 13.29 -1.50
CA ALA A 10 -18.27 14.51 -1.34
C ALA A 10 -17.44 14.84 -2.58
N ASP A 11 -17.41 16.10 -2.98
CA ASP A 11 -16.45 16.61 -3.97
C ASP A 11 -15.05 16.78 -3.36
N GLN A 12 -15.01 17.17 -2.10
CA GLN A 12 -13.79 17.35 -1.32
C GLN A 12 -13.94 16.68 0.04
N VAL A 13 -12.88 16.00 0.46
CA VAL A 13 -12.82 15.33 1.76
C VAL A 13 -11.63 15.87 2.54
N VAL A 14 -11.86 16.15 3.80
CA VAL A 14 -10.82 16.56 4.76
C VAL A 14 -10.60 15.42 5.74
N VAL A 15 -9.38 14.90 5.80
CA VAL A 15 -8.99 13.86 6.76
C VAL A 15 -8.25 14.49 7.92
N MET A 16 -8.74 14.23 9.13
CA MET A 16 -8.14 14.69 10.38
C MET A 16 -7.56 13.52 11.16
N HIS A 17 -6.40 13.74 11.76
CA HIS A 17 -5.73 12.78 12.63
C HIS A 17 -5.02 13.55 13.75
N ASP A 18 -5.18 13.10 15.00
CA ASP A 18 -4.61 13.73 16.19
C ASP A 18 -4.85 15.24 16.28
N GLY A 19 -6.08 15.68 15.93
CA GLY A 19 -6.47 17.08 15.99
C GLY A 19 -5.93 17.94 14.85
N GLN A 20 -5.27 17.35 13.86
CA GLN A 20 -4.68 18.04 12.71
C GLN A 20 -5.28 17.58 11.39
N ILE A 21 -5.37 18.48 10.44
CA ILE A 21 -5.69 18.12 9.05
C ILE A 21 -4.44 17.52 8.42
N VAL A 22 -4.54 16.25 8.01
CA VAL A 22 -3.42 15.54 7.37
C VAL A 22 -3.51 15.53 5.86
N GLN A 23 -4.71 15.58 5.29
CA GLN A 23 -4.91 15.70 3.85
C GLN A 23 -6.29 16.26 3.52
N THR A 24 -6.36 17.09 2.49
CA THR A 24 -7.60 17.53 1.84
C THR A 24 -7.50 17.24 0.35
N GLY A 25 -8.54 16.70 -0.24
CA GLY A 25 -8.58 16.41 -1.66
C GLY A 25 -9.85 15.70 -2.09
N THR A 26 -9.92 15.36 -3.36
CA THR A 26 -11.01 14.53 -3.88
C THR A 26 -10.88 13.10 -3.34
N PRO A 27 -11.99 12.33 -3.32
CA PRO A 27 -11.92 10.91 -2.95
C PRO A 27 -10.86 10.11 -3.72
N VAL A 28 -10.72 10.38 -5.02
CA VAL A 28 -9.72 9.72 -5.88
C VAL A 28 -8.30 10.06 -5.44
N GLU A 29 -8.01 11.32 -5.16
CA GLU A 29 -6.68 11.75 -4.69
C GLU A 29 -6.32 11.10 -3.35
N LEU A 30 -7.26 11.06 -2.40
CA LEU A 30 -7.04 10.42 -1.10
C LEU A 30 -6.80 8.91 -1.24
N PHE A 31 -7.45 8.27 -2.20
CA PHE A 31 -7.28 6.85 -2.47
C PHE A 31 -5.96 6.57 -3.20
N GLU A 32 -5.71 7.25 -4.31
CA GLU A 32 -4.58 6.96 -5.18
C GLU A 32 -3.23 7.47 -4.64
N LYS A 33 -3.23 8.62 -3.97
CA LYS A 33 -2.01 9.23 -3.40
C LYS A 33 -2.23 9.71 -1.96
N PRO A 34 -2.36 8.80 -1.00
CA PRO A 34 -2.44 9.20 0.40
C PRO A 34 -1.12 9.86 0.83
N LYS A 35 -1.21 11.06 1.40
CA LYS A 35 -0.03 11.82 1.83
C LYS A 35 0.48 11.43 3.22
N HIS A 36 -0.34 10.73 3.97
CA HIS A 36 0.00 10.24 5.31
C HIS A 36 -0.44 8.78 5.44
N THR A 37 0.31 8.00 6.20
CA THR A 37 0.00 6.56 6.39
C THR A 37 -1.39 6.35 7.00
N PHE A 38 -1.83 7.25 7.89
CA PHE A 38 -3.17 7.21 8.44
C PHE A 38 -4.24 7.29 7.34
N VAL A 39 -4.08 8.20 6.38
CA VAL A 39 -5.02 8.34 5.25
C VAL A 39 -5.08 7.05 4.43
N GLY A 40 -3.93 6.50 4.11
CA GLY A 40 -3.85 5.23 3.37
C GLY A 40 -4.50 4.06 4.09
N HIS A 41 -4.28 3.97 5.39
CA HIS A 41 -4.86 2.91 6.22
C HIS A 41 -6.37 3.11 6.45
N PHE A 42 -6.80 4.33 6.72
CA PHE A 42 -8.18 4.66 7.04
C PHE A 42 -9.12 4.62 5.82
N ILE A 43 -8.66 5.15 4.68
CA ILE A 43 -9.42 5.18 3.43
C ILE A 43 -9.21 3.88 2.67
N GLY A 44 -10.30 3.17 2.42
CA GLY A 44 -10.30 1.88 1.70
C GLY A 44 -10.58 0.68 2.62
N SER A 45 -11.08 -0.39 2.03
CA SER A 45 -11.37 -1.64 2.74
C SER A 45 -11.03 -2.84 1.85
N PRO A 46 -9.92 -3.55 2.11
CA PRO A 46 -8.94 -3.27 3.17
C PRO A 46 -8.15 -1.98 2.90
N GLY A 47 -7.54 -1.44 3.95
CA GLY A 47 -6.69 -0.27 3.85
C GLY A 47 -5.36 -0.54 3.14
N MET A 48 -4.58 0.51 2.95
CA MET A 48 -3.25 0.42 2.34
C MET A 48 -2.31 -0.48 3.17
N ASN A 49 -1.56 -1.34 2.50
CA ASN A 49 -0.45 -2.03 3.15
C ASN A 49 0.64 -1.02 3.51
N ILE A 50 1.14 -1.11 4.72
CA ILE A 50 2.23 -0.29 5.24
C ILE A 50 3.32 -1.26 5.72
N ILE A 51 4.46 -1.26 5.02
CA ILE A 51 5.49 -2.28 5.17
C ILE A 51 6.81 -1.59 5.48
N PRO A 52 7.49 -1.94 6.59
CA PRO A 52 8.84 -1.43 6.86
C PRO A 52 9.77 -1.71 5.68
N CYS A 53 10.54 -0.71 5.28
CA CYS A 53 11.50 -0.83 4.20
C CYS A 53 12.80 -0.10 4.53
N GLU A 54 13.83 -0.33 3.72
CA GLU A 54 15.12 0.35 3.81
C GLU A 54 15.41 1.13 2.54
N ILE A 55 16.16 2.22 2.67
CA ILE A 55 16.67 3.00 1.54
C ILE A 55 18.19 2.91 1.55
N ASN A 56 18.76 2.33 0.50
CA ASN A 56 20.19 2.19 0.32
C ASN A 56 20.59 2.80 -1.04
N ASN A 57 21.36 3.89 -1.02
CA ASN A 57 21.81 4.57 -2.23
C ASN A 57 20.65 4.92 -3.20
N GLY A 58 19.55 5.42 -2.66
CA GLY A 58 18.37 5.78 -3.46
C GLY A 58 17.50 4.60 -3.90
N THR A 59 17.86 3.37 -3.51
CA THR A 59 17.10 2.16 -3.82
C THR A 59 16.30 1.71 -2.60
N VAL A 60 15.01 1.49 -2.80
CA VAL A 60 14.10 0.97 -1.78
C VAL A 60 14.14 -0.55 -1.79
N THR A 61 14.31 -1.15 -0.62
CA THR A 61 14.32 -2.60 -0.46
C THR A 61 13.43 -3.06 0.69
N ILE A 62 12.84 -4.23 0.54
CA ILE A 62 12.19 -4.98 1.63
C ILE A 62 13.01 -6.24 1.84
N LYS A 63 13.71 -6.32 2.98
CA LYS A 63 14.58 -7.45 3.32
C LYS A 63 15.53 -7.83 2.17
N GLY A 64 16.18 -6.81 1.60
CA GLY A 64 17.15 -6.98 0.50
C GLY A 64 16.54 -7.10 -0.90
N LYS A 65 15.23 -7.24 -1.03
CA LYS A 65 14.56 -7.29 -2.33
C LYS A 65 14.20 -5.88 -2.80
N LYS A 66 14.71 -5.49 -3.97
CA LYS A 66 14.43 -4.17 -4.57
C LYS A 66 12.96 -4.03 -4.92
N ILE A 67 12.38 -2.88 -4.55
CA ILE A 67 11.01 -2.48 -4.88
C ILE A 67 11.06 -1.18 -5.67
N GLU A 68 10.39 -1.14 -6.81
CA GLU A 68 10.23 0.09 -7.56
C GLU A 68 9.11 0.94 -6.97
N THR A 69 9.36 2.24 -6.81
CA THR A 69 8.41 3.20 -6.24
C THR A 69 8.15 4.37 -7.18
N SER A 70 7.10 5.12 -6.94
CA SER A 70 6.74 6.30 -7.76
C SER A 70 7.82 7.38 -7.67
N ASN A 71 8.52 7.45 -6.55
CA ASN A 71 9.61 8.38 -6.35
C ASN A 71 10.93 7.73 -6.79
N SER A 72 11.52 8.23 -7.87
CA SER A 72 12.75 7.67 -8.45
C SER A 72 14.04 8.15 -7.78
N LYS A 73 13.97 9.19 -6.93
CA LYS A 73 15.12 9.78 -6.24
C LYS A 73 14.80 10.03 -4.78
N ILE A 74 14.94 8.97 -3.98
CA ILE A 74 14.79 9.11 -2.54
C ILE A 74 16.19 9.30 -1.95
N SER A 75 16.44 10.50 -1.42
CA SER A 75 17.67 10.76 -0.65
C SER A 75 17.56 10.08 0.72
N ASN A 76 18.68 9.64 1.25
CA ASN A 76 18.77 9.22 2.64
C ASN A 76 18.50 10.43 3.55
N SER A 77 17.24 10.63 3.87
CA SER A 77 16.85 11.62 4.87
C SER A 77 16.88 10.97 6.25
N ASN A 78 17.11 11.77 7.27
CA ASN A 78 17.17 11.29 8.67
C ASN A 78 15.77 11.02 9.22
N PHE A 79 15.06 10.03 8.64
CA PHE A 79 13.80 9.55 9.18
C PHE A 79 14.02 8.53 10.29
N SER A 80 13.23 8.59 11.34
CA SER A 80 13.21 7.58 12.39
C SER A 80 12.56 6.27 11.93
N LYS A 81 11.58 6.40 11.03
CA LYS A 81 10.83 5.27 10.48
C LYS A 81 10.63 5.45 8.99
N ILE A 82 10.92 4.42 8.22
CA ILE A 82 10.72 4.39 6.76
C ILE A 82 9.83 3.21 6.43
N GLU A 83 8.74 3.49 5.72
CA GLU A 83 7.76 2.50 5.34
C GLU A 83 7.36 2.67 3.88
N LEU A 84 6.99 1.57 3.26
CA LEU A 84 6.41 1.53 1.93
C LEU A 84 4.90 1.39 2.06
N GLY A 85 4.16 2.17 1.29
CA GLY A 85 2.71 2.10 1.22
C GLY A 85 2.25 1.71 -0.18
N VAL A 86 1.42 0.68 -0.23
CA VAL A 86 0.79 0.21 -1.47
C VAL A 86 -0.57 -0.40 -1.17
N ARG A 87 -1.57 -0.04 -1.97
CA ARG A 87 -2.90 -0.58 -1.79
C ARG A 87 -3.01 -1.98 -2.35
N PRO A 88 -3.88 -2.82 -1.76
CA PRO A 88 -4.11 -4.19 -2.22
C PRO A 88 -4.44 -4.32 -3.71
N GLU A 89 -5.13 -3.32 -4.27
CA GLU A 89 -5.54 -3.27 -5.68
C GLU A 89 -4.36 -3.08 -6.65
N PHE A 90 -3.22 -2.59 -6.15
CA PHE A 90 -2.03 -2.31 -6.96
C PHE A 90 -0.92 -3.34 -6.78
N ILE A 91 -1.28 -4.48 -6.22
CA ILE A 91 -0.39 -5.63 -6.04
C ILE A 91 -0.90 -6.78 -6.91
N SER A 92 0.00 -7.49 -7.56
CA SER A 92 -0.33 -8.68 -8.35
C SER A 92 0.70 -9.77 -8.17
N PHE A 93 0.33 -11.00 -8.54
CA PHE A 93 1.27 -12.11 -8.62
C PHE A 93 2.13 -12.01 -9.87
N ASP A 94 3.38 -12.39 -9.75
CA ASP A 94 4.32 -12.43 -10.85
C ASP A 94 5.25 -13.65 -10.69
N LYS A 95 6.07 -13.90 -11.70
CA LYS A 95 7.11 -14.95 -11.68
C LYS A 95 8.32 -14.55 -10.84
N ASN A 96 8.57 -13.25 -10.74
CA ASN A 96 9.64 -12.64 -9.96
C ASN A 96 9.08 -11.51 -9.11
N GLY A 97 9.66 -11.28 -7.96
CA GLY A 97 9.21 -10.21 -7.09
C GLY A 97 9.51 -10.50 -5.63
N LEU A 98 8.71 -9.93 -4.75
CA LEU A 98 8.83 -10.19 -3.32
C LEU A 98 8.27 -11.58 -2.99
N PRO A 99 9.09 -12.49 -2.42
CA PRO A 99 8.62 -13.82 -2.04
C PRO A 99 7.61 -13.73 -0.89
N VAL A 100 6.51 -14.45 -1.02
CA VAL A 100 5.47 -14.52 0.02
C VAL A 100 4.91 -15.92 0.16
N LYS A 101 4.28 -16.17 1.30
CA LYS A 101 3.46 -17.34 1.60
C LYS A 101 2.00 -16.96 1.56
N ILE A 102 1.18 -17.72 0.86
CA ILE A 102 -0.28 -17.53 0.87
C ILE A 102 -0.83 -18.07 2.20
N MET A 103 -1.49 -17.20 2.97
CA MET A 103 -2.02 -17.54 4.29
C MET A 103 -3.53 -17.78 4.26
N ASN A 104 -4.27 -16.94 3.53
CA ASN A 104 -5.72 -17.03 3.46
C ASN A 104 -6.23 -16.42 2.16
N VAL A 105 -7.35 -16.95 1.66
CA VAL A 105 -8.06 -16.44 0.48
C VAL A 105 -9.53 -16.31 0.83
N SER A 106 -10.05 -15.08 0.76
CA SER A 106 -11.47 -14.78 1.00
C SER A 106 -12.13 -14.34 -0.29
N ASN A 107 -13.25 -14.95 -0.64
CA ASN A 107 -14.05 -14.58 -1.80
C ASN A 107 -15.13 -13.58 -1.39
N THR A 108 -15.13 -12.41 -2.03
CA THR A 108 -16.09 -11.34 -1.77
C THR A 108 -17.13 -11.17 -2.90
N GLY A 109 -17.25 -12.17 -3.77
CA GLY A 109 -18.13 -12.16 -4.93
C GLY A 109 -17.41 -11.75 -6.20
N LYS A 110 -17.17 -10.47 -6.41
CA LYS A 110 -16.45 -9.95 -7.59
C LYS A 110 -14.94 -10.12 -7.49
N ASN A 111 -14.41 -10.13 -6.28
CA ASN A 111 -12.98 -10.14 -6.00
C ASN A 111 -12.61 -11.23 -5.00
N LYS A 112 -11.33 -11.51 -4.92
CA LYS A 112 -10.71 -12.26 -3.83
C LYS A 112 -9.77 -11.34 -3.07
N ILE A 113 -9.81 -11.41 -1.73
CA ILE A 113 -8.83 -10.79 -0.85
C ILE A 113 -7.87 -11.88 -0.42
N ILE A 114 -6.59 -11.71 -0.70
CA ILE A 114 -5.56 -12.69 -0.39
C ILE A 114 -4.65 -12.11 0.69
N GLU A 115 -4.52 -12.85 1.78
CA GLU A 115 -3.58 -12.53 2.85
C GLU A 115 -2.31 -13.33 2.64
N THR A 116 -1.19 -12.63 2.59
CA THR A 116 0.13 -13.24 2.43
C THR A 116 1.06 -12.80 3.55
N GLU A 117 2.14 -13.55 3.72
CA GLU A 117 3.21 -13.22 4.65
C GLU A 117 4.54 -13.22 3.92
N SER A 118 5.29 -12.13 4.07
CA SER A 118 6.67 -11.98 3.60
C SER A 118 7.62 -11.88 4.80
N ASP A 119 8.92 -11.89 4.56
CA ASP A 119 9.92 -11.61 5.59
C ASP A 119 9.79 -10.19 6.17
N GLY A 120 9.20 -9.27 5.41
CA GLY A 120 8.90 -7.90 5.84
C GLY A 120 7.56 -7.70 6.55
N GLY A 121 6.73 -8.73 6.67
CA GLY A 121 5.43 -8.71 7.32
C GLY A 121 4.28 -9.15 6.41
N LYS A 122 3.06 -8.96 6.92
CA LYS A 122 1.83 -9.34 6.22
C LYS A 122 1.50 -8.37 5.10
N ILE A 123 1.04 -8.90 3.96
CA ILE A 123 0.64 -8.13 2.79
C ILE A 123 -0.68 -8.68 2.27
N LYS A 124 -1.66 -7.79 2.08
CA LYS A 124 -2.95 -8.12 1.46
C LYS A 124 -2.97 -7.64 0.02
N LEU A 125 -3.51 -8.46 -0.87
CA LEU A 125 -3.79 -8.05 -2.24
C LEU A 125 -5.21 -8.43 -2.64
N ILE A 126 -5.73 -7.73 -3.64
CA ILE A 126 -7.05 -7.96 -4.21
C ILE A 126 -6.88 -8.38 -5.66
N THR A 127 -7.51 -9.50 -6.02
CA THR A 127 -7.56 -10.00 -7.40
C THR A 127 -9.00 -10.15 -7.85
N LYS A 128 -9.21 -10.32 -9.15
CA LYS A 128 -10.52 -10.70 -9.67
C LYS A 128 -10.90 -12.10 -9.17
N ALA A 129 -12.19 -12.35 -8.93
CA ALA A 129 -12.68 -13.65 -8.47
C ALA A 129 -12.31 -14.79 -9.43
N SER A 130 -12.20 -14.50 -10.73
CA SER A 130 -11.82 -15.45 -11.78
C SER A 130 -10.32 -15.78 -11.82
N GLU A 131 -9.48 -14.99 -11.15
CA GLU A 131 -8.03 -15.20 -11.16
C GLU A 131 -7.66 -16.44 -10.36
N LYS A 132 -6.80 -17.29 -10.94
CA LYS A 132 -6.26 -18.46 -10.27
C LYS A 132 -5.18 -18.02 -9.28
N ILE A 133 -5.34 -18.44 -8.02
CA ILE A 133 -4.40 -18.10 -6.95
C ILE A 133 -3.34 -19.21 -6.84
N PRO A 134 -2.04 -18.87 -6.81
CA PRO A 134 -0.98 -19.85 -6.53
C PRO A 134 -1.18 -20.51 -5.16
N GLU A 135 -0.77 -21.77 -5.06
CA GLU A 135 -0.79 -22.49 -3.79
C GLU A 135 0.55 -22.40 -3.06
N GLY A 136 0.50 -22.15 -1.76
CA GLY A 136 1.66 -22.13 -0.89
C GLY A 136 2.50 -20.89 -1.03
N SER A 137 3.46 -20.90 -1.95
CA SER A 137 4.42 -19.81 -2.16
C SER A 137 4.18 -19.08 -3.47
N ALA A 138 4.41 -17.77 -3.47
CA ALA A 138 4.23 -16.92 -4.63
C ALA A 138 5.20 -15.73 -4.59
N PHE A 139 5.21 -14.94 -5.66
CA PHE A 139 5.93 -13.68 -5.73
C PHE A 139 4.96 -12.55 -6.01
N LEU A 140 5.15 -11.41 -5.35
CA LEU A 140 4.35 -10.22 -5.53
C LEU A 140 5.13 -9.15 -6.28
N THR A 141 4.45 -8.47 -7.18
CA THR A 141 4.92 -7.25 -7.83
C THR A 141 3.99 -6.09 -7.46
N PHE A 142 4.57 -4.90 -7.31
CA PHE A 142 3.87 -3.69 -6.92
C PHE A 142 3.83 -2.73 -8.10
N LYS A 143 2.67 -2.14 -8.36
CA LYS A 143 2.52 -1.16 -9.44
C LYS A 143 3.29 0.11 -9.06
N LYS A 144 4.38 0.38 -9.76
CA LYS A 144 5.36 1.42 -9.46
C LYS A 144 4.74 2.78 -9.14
N ASN A 145 3.83 3.27 -9.99
CA ASN A 145 3.23 4.59 -9.87
C ASN A 145 2.27 4.75 -8.68
N TYR A 146 1.92 3.64 -8.02
CA TYR A 146 1.02 3.61 -6.85
C TYR A 146 1.70 3.02 -5.61
N THR A 147 3.02 2.94 -5.65
CA THR A 147 3.86 2.46 -4.54
C THR A 147 4.67 3.64 -4.02
N TYR A 148 4.41 4.03 -2.78
CA TYR A 148 4.97 5.24 -2.19
C TYR A 148 5.86 4.92 -0.99
N VAL A 149 6.82 5.79 -0.73
CA VAL A 149 7.64 5.74 0.48
C VAL A 149 7.18 6.81 1.46
N TYR A 150 7.11 6.41 2.73
CA TYR A 150 6.71 7.28 3.84
C TYR A 150 7.86 7.37 4.85
N GLY A 151 8.26 8.58 5.18
CA GLY A 151 9.20 8.88 6.26
C GLY A 151 8.45 9.49 7.43
N ASP A 152 8.54 8.87 8.61
CA ASP A 152 7.81 9.32 9.81
C ASP A 152 6.33 9.61 9.54
N ASN A 153 5.68 8.70 8.83
CA ASN A 153 4.27 8.67 8.41
C ASN A 153 3.89 9.59 7.24
N TRP A 154 4.78 10.46 6.78
CA TRP A 154 4.49 11.37 5.66
C TRP A 154 5.12 10.89 4.36
N ILE A 155 4.40 11.11 3.25
CA ILE A 155 4.91 10.74 1.92
C ILE A 155 6.23 11.48 1.64
N VAL A 156 7.20 10.76 1.12
CA VAL A 156 8.48 11.33 0.67
C VAL A 156 8.35 11.67 -0.81
N GLU A 157 8.52 12.94 -1.15
CA GLU A 157 8.42 13.45 -2.53
C GLU A 157 9.80 13.81 -3.11
#